data_5d315625d63189984ee84e626cf7d9ee
#
_entry.id   5d315625d63189984ee84e626cf7d9ee
#
_cell.length_a   1.000
_cell.length_b   1.000
_cell.length_c   1.000
_cell.angle_alpha   90.00
_cell.angle_beta   90.00
_cell.angle_gamma   90.00
#
_symmetry.space_group_name_H-M   'P 1'
#
loop_
_entity.id
_entity.type
_entity.pdbx_description
1 polymer ?
#
loop_
_entity_poly.entity_id
_entity_poly.type
_entity_poly.pdbx_seq_one_letter_code
_entity_poly.pdbx_strand_id
1 'polypeptide(L)'
;CADQTVISLFWPGQNPDLLETFKSAGSNAIAMDMVPRISRAQKMDVLSSMANIAGYRAVIESGNQFGRFFTGQITAAGKVPPAKVLVIGAGVAGLAAIGTATSLGAIVRAFDVRPEVAEQIESMGAEFLMLEFEEDGSGEGGYAKPASPEFIEKEMALFREQAPEIDIVITTALIPGRPAPKLWPAEMVALMKPGSVVVDLAAEQGGNCDLTVADQIVTCLLYTSDAADEFSWV
;
A
#
# COMPACT_ATOMS: atom_id res chain seq x y z
N CYS A 1 18.31 -32.79 -8.07
CA CYS A 1 19.46 -33.44 -8.73
C CYS A 1 20.74 -32.69 -8.39
N ALA A 2 21.80 -33.40 -8.08
CA ALA A 2 23.11 -32.78 -7.85
C ALA A 2 23.51 -31.91 -9.06
N ASP A 3 24.21 -30.80 -8.81
CA ASP A 3 24.67 -29.81 -9.79
C ASP A 3 23.57 -29.06 -10.57
N GLN A 4 22.30 -29.21 -10.19
CA GLN A 4 21.23 -28.41 -10.74
C GLN A 4 21.30 -26.97 -10.19
N THR A 5 21.12 -25.96 -11.04
CA THR A 5 20.97 -24.57 -10.62
C THR A 5 19.52 -24.16 -10.68
N VAL A 6 18.99 -23.67 -9.54
CA VAL A 6 17.63 -23.15 -9.40
C VAL A 6 17.71 -21.64 -9.22
N ILE A 7 16.98 -20.90 -10.05
CA ILE A 7 16.90 -19.43 -9.99
C ILE A 7 15.42 -19.10 -9.73
N SER A 8 15.12 -18.53 -8.57
CA SER A 8 13.73 -18.21 -8.20
C SER A 8 13.68 -17.23 -7.02
N LEU A 9 12.47 -16.92 -6.57
CA LEU A 9 12.19 -16.24 -5.31
C LEU A 9 12.07 -17.32 -4.23
N PHE A 10 12.93 -17.30 -3.23
CA PHE A 10 12.95 -18.32 -2.16
C PHE A 10 12.64 -17.77 -0.79
N TRP A 11 12.85 -16.48 -0.58
CA TRP A 11 12.77 -15.86 0.74
C TRP A 11 13.62 -16.62 1.77
N PRO A 12 14.95 -16.70 1.57
CA PRO A 12 15.83 -17.62 2.35
C PRO A 12 15.75 -17.38 3.85
N GLY A 13 15.54 -16.15 4.29
CA GLY A 13 15.38 -15.81 5.71
C GLY A 13 14.10 -16.37 6.34
N GLN A 14 13.08 -16.69 5.53
CA GLN A 14 11.79 -17.21 5.98
C GLN A 14 11.68 -18.72 5.75
N ASN A 15 12.52 -19.30 4.89
CA ASN A 15 12.47 -20.69 4.47
C ASN A 15 13.79 -21.44 4.71
N PRO A 16 14.28 -21.56 5.97
CA PRO A 16 15.54 -22.24 6.28
C PRO A 16 15.54 -23.72 5.87
N ASP A 17 14.41 -24.41 5.99
CA ASP A 17 14.27 -25.83 5.62
C ASP A 17 14.46 -26.05 4.13
N LEU A 18 14.04 -25.09 3.30
CA LEU A 18 14.26 -25.12 1.85
C LEU A 18 15.75 -25.02 1.52
N LEU A 19 16.50 -24.18 2.26
CA LEU A 19 17.95 -24.05 2.08
C LEU A 19 18.66 -25.36 2.43
N GLU A 20 18.30 -26.05 3.51
CA GLU A 20 18.87 -27.35 3.86
C GLU A 20 18.52 -28.41 2.82
N THR A 21 17.35 -28.31 2.18
CA THR A 21 16.96 -29.19 1.07
C THR A 21 17.88 -28.98 -0.14
N PHE A 22 18.15 -27.73 -0.56
CA PHE A 22 19.10 -27.43 -1.65
C PHE A 22 20.51 -27.92 -1.32
N LYS A 23 20.97 -27.68 -0.11
CA LYS A 23 22.28 -28.12 0.38
C LYS A 23 22.42 -29.64 0.36
N SER A 24 21.44 -30.37 0.88
CA SER A 24 21.44 -31.83 0.90
C SER A 24 21.36 -32.44 -0.51
N ALA A 25 20.67 -31.79 -1.42
CA ALA A 25 20.57 -32.19 -2.82
C ALA A 25 21.83 -31.85 -3.65
N GLY A 26 22.79 -31.09 -3.11
CA GLY A 26 23.95 -30.59 -3.86
C GLY A 26 23.57 -29.66 -5.00
N SER A 27 22.50 -28.90 -4.85
CA SER A 27 22.00 -27.98 -5.87
C SER A 27 22.50 -26.55 -5.63
N ASN A 28 22.74 -25.78 -6.70
CA ASN A 28 22.99 -24.36 -6.60
C ASN A 28 21.66 -23.60 -6.56
N ALA A 29 21.54 -22.60 -5.67
CA ALA A 29 20.36 -21.78 -5.54
C ALA A 29 20.74 -20.29 -5.70
N ILE A 30 20.03 -19.59 -6.58
CA ILE A 30 20.16 -18.14 -6.77
C ILE A 30 18.82 -17.50 -6.42
N ALA A 31 18.77 -16.84 -5.25
CA ALA A 31 17.59 -16.15 -4.75
C ALA A 31 17.48 -14.76 -5.39
N MET A 32 16.50 -14.56 -6.26
CA MET A 32 16.29 -13.28 -6.95
C MET A 32 15.77 -12.19 -6.00
N ASP A 33 15.12 -12.57 -4.90
CA ASP A 33 14.70 -11.68 -3.80
C ASP A 33 15.87 -11.17 -2.95
N MET A 34 17.08 -11.74 -3.09
CA MET A 34 18.30 -11.32 -2.44
C MET A 34 19.19 -10.43 -3.32
N VAL A 35 18.76 -10.08 -4.52
CA VAL A 35 19.50 -9.14 -5.38
C VAL A 35 19.61 -7.79 -4.67
N PRO A 36 20.85 -7.26 -4.48
CA PRO A 36 21.03 -6.01 -3.73
C PRO A 36 20.45 -4.82 -4.49
N ARG A 37 19.82 -3.89 -3.77
CA ARG A 37 19.25 -2.66 -4.32
C ARG A 37 20.33 -1.60 -4.57
N ILE A 38 21.13 -1.84 -5.60
CA ILE A 38 22.18 -0.95 -6.09
C ILE A 38 21.97 -0.65 -7.57
N SER A 39 22.45 0.48 -8.05
CA SER A 39 22.24 0.95 -9.43
C SER A 39 22.65 -0.08 -10.49
N ARG A 40 23.75 -0.83 -10.28
CA ARG A 40 24.20 -1.89 -11.19
C ARG A 40 23.25 -3.08 -11.28
N ALA A 41 22.55 -3.40 -10.20
CA ALA A 41 21.65 -4.55 -10.09
C ALA A 41 20.19 -4.20 -10.40
N GLN A 42 19.86 -2.93 -10.61
CA GLN A 42 18.51 -2.43 -10.80
C GLN A 42 17.70 -3.19 -11.88
N LYS A 43 18.37 -3.60 -12.96
CA LYS A 43 17.73 -4.39 -14.02
C LYS A 43 17.33 -5.81 -13.59
N MET A 44 17.86 -6.29 -12.48
CA MET A 44 17.59 -7.60 -11.90
C MET A 44 16.71 -7.51 -10.64
N ASP A 45 16.29 -6.30 -10.25
CA ASP A 45 15.45 -6.08 -9.08
C ASP A 45 13.99 -6.44 -9.41
N VAL A 46 13.70 -7.72 -9.26
CA VAL A 46 12.36 -8.28 -9.50
C VAL A 46 11.36 -7.82 -8.44
N LEU A 47 11.82 -7.53 -7.21
CA LEU A 47 10.93 -7.07 -6.13
C LEU A 47 10.40 -5.68 -6.43
N SER A 48 11.23 -4.76 -6.91
CA SER A 48 10.77 -3.44 -7.34
C SER A 48 9.82 -3.52 -8.53
N SER A 49 10.08 -4.41 -9.50
CA SER A 49 9.19 -4.62 -10.64
C SER A 49 7.81 -5.12 -10.18
N MET A 50 7.78 -6.09 -9.26
CA MET A 50 6.53 -6.62 -8.70
C MET A 50 5.81 -5.58 -7.84
N ALA A 51 6.54 -4.81 -7.04
CA ALA A 51 5.98 -3.73 -6.23
C ALA A 51 5.30 -2.65 -7.09
N ASN A 52 5.90 -2.30 -8.24
CA ASN A 52 5.30 -1.37 -9.18
C ASN A 52 3.95 -1.90 -9.71
N ILE A 53 3.93 -3.18 -10.14
CA ILE A 53 2.70 -3.83 -10.60
C ILE A 53 1.66 -3.88 -9.48
N ALA A 54 2.06 -4.20 -8.26
CA ALA A 54 1.17 -4.24 -7.10
C ALA A 54 0.51 -2.88 -6.83
N GLY A 55 1.29 -1.78 -6.87
CA GLY A 55 0.77 -0.43 -6.70
C GLY A 55 -0.23 -0.03 -7.78
N TYR A 56 0.07 -0.33 -9.05
CA TYR A 56 -0.87 -0.15 -10.15
C TYR A 56 -2.16 -0.97 -9.92
N ARG A 57 -2.00 -2.26 -9.61
CA ARG A 57 -3.13 -3.17 -9.42
C ARG A 57 -4.01 -2.76 -8.24
N ALA A 58 -3.43 -2.25 -7.15
CA ALA A 58 -4.18 -1.75 -5.99
C ALA A 58 -5.19 -0.68 -6.38
N VAL A 59 -4.83 0.25 -7.28
CA VAL A 59 -5.74 1.28 -7.78
C VAL A 59 -6.86 0.66 -8.62
N ILE A 60 -6.53 -0.29 -9.49
CA ILE A 60 -7.54 -0.95 -10.34
C ILE A 60 -8.52 -1.76 -9.47
N GLU A 61 -8.02 -2.51 -8.48
CA GLU A 61 -8.88 -3.26 -7.57
C GLU A 61 -9.74 -2.34 -6.70
N SER A 62 -9.18 -1.23 -6.22
CA SER A 62 -9.99 -0.26 -5.50
C SER A 62 -11.12 0.30 -6.36
N GLY A 63 -10.85 0.58 -7.64
CA GLY A 63 -11.86 1.05 -8.59
C GLY A 63 -12.94 0.00 -8.89
N ASN A 64 -12.59 -1.28 -8.85
CA ASN A 64 -13.54 -2.37 -9.03
C ASN A 64 -14.55 -2.50 -7.86
N GLN A 65 -14.12 -2.12 -6.64
CA GLN A 65 -14.95 -2.16 -5.45
C GLN A 65 -15.62 -0.81 -5.14
N PHE A 66 -15.09 0.29 -5.67
CA PHE A 66 -15.56 1.64 -5.41
C PHE A 66 -16.76 1.99 -6.30
N GLY A 67 -17.91 2.22 -5.71
CA GLY A 67 -19.16 2.47 -6.43
C GLY A 67 -19.28 3.81 -7.16
N ARG A 68 -18.17 4.60 -7.26
CA ARG A 68 -18.14 5.91 -7.92
C ARG A 68 -16.96 6.03 -8.88
N PHE A 69 -16.77 7.22 -9.47
CA PHE A 69 -15.69 7.50 -10.43
C PHE A 69 -14.42 8.00 -9.73
N PHE A 70 -13.25 7.68 -10.27
CA PHE A 70 -12.01 8.33 -9.86
C PHE A 70 -11.99 9.79 -10.25
N THR A 71 -12.31 10.09 -11.50
CA THR A 71 -12.37 11.47 -12.01
C THR A 71 -13.72 12.12 -11.71
N GLY A 72 -13.72 13.43 -11.57
CA GLY A 72 -14.97 14.18 -11.50
C GLY A 72 -15.80 14.03 -12.78
N GLN A 73 -17.11 13.87 -12.63
CA GLN A 73 -18.04 13.75 -13.74
C GLN A 73 -19.12 14.83 -13.69
N ILE A 74 -19.55 15.27 -14.86
CA ILE A 74 -20.73 16.12 -15.03
C ILE A 74 -21.73 15.32 -15.85
N THR A 75 -22.85 15.00 -15.22
CA THR A 75 -23.94 14.22 -15.84
C THR A 75 -25.19 15.07 -15.96
N ALA A 76 -26.19 14.57 -16.68
CA ALA A 76 -27.51 15.22 -16.71
C ALA A 76 -28.18 15.30 -15.32
N ALA A 77 -27.82 14.37 -14.42
CA ALA A 77 -28.32 14.34 -13.05
C ALA A 77 -27.53 15.22 -12.07
N GLY A 78 -26.41 15.83 -12.53
CA GLY A 78 -25.58 16.71 -11.69
C GLY A 78 -24.10 16.41 -11.75
N LYS A 79 -23.35 16.98 -10.79
CA LYS A 79 -21.92 16.84 -10.66
C LYS A 79 -21.58 15.72 -9.68
N VAL A 80 -20.68 14.85 -10.06
CA VAL A 80 -20.03 13.86 -9.18
C VAL A 80 -18.61 14.32 -8.93
N PRO A 81 -18.19 14.60 -7.68
CA PRO A 81 -16.82 15.00 -7.40
C PRO A 81 -15.85 13.86 -7.64
N PRO A 82 -14.56 14.14 -7.92
CA PRO A 82 -13.54 13.12 -8.04
C PRO A 82 -13.34 12.40 -6.71
N ALA A 83 -12.92 11.13 -6.77
CA ALA A 83 -12.52 10.37 -5.59
C ALA A 83 -11.32 11.01 -4.90
N LYS A 84 -11.31 10.98 -3.58
CA LYS A 84 -10.15 11.32 -2.75
C LYS A 84 -9.43 10.04 -2.34
N VAL A 85 -8.18 9.90 -2.76
CA VAL A 85 -7.35 8.73 -2.51
C VAL A 85 -6.22 9.11 -1.56
N LEU A 86 -6.05 8.35 -0.49
CA LEU A 86 -4.89 8.44 0.41
C LEU A 86 -3.97 7.26 0.16
N VAL A 87 -2.70 7.53 -0.15
CA VAL A 87 -1.66 6.51 -0.26
C VAL A 87 -0.71 6.63 0.93
N ILE A 88 -0.58 5.57 1.72
CA ILE A 88 0.31 5.51 2.88
C ILE A 88 1.53 4.66 2.52
N GLY A 89 2.67 5.32 2.43
CA GLY A 89 3.94 4.80 1.93
C GLY A 89 4.21 5.22 0.48
N ALA A 90 5.34 5.88 0.25
CA ALA A 90 5.79 6.34 -1.07
C ALA A 90 7.05 5.57 -1.55
N GLY A 91 7.07 4.27 -1.30
CA GLY A 91 7.99 3.35 -1.96
C GLY A 91 7.57 3.09 -3.41
N VAL A 92 8.19 2.10 -4.07
CA VAL A 92 7.88 1.77 -5.47
C VAL A 92 6.40 1.51 -5.70
N ALA A 93 5.75 0.73 -4.81
CA ALA A 93 4.32 0.44 -4.91
C ALA A 93 3.46 1.71 -4.68
N GLY A 94 3.80 2.50 -3.67
CA GLY A 94 3.08 3.74 -3.37
C GLY A 94 3.16 4.75 -4.49
N LEU A 95 4.35 5.01 -5.04
CA LEU A 95 4.52 5.91 -6.17
C LEU A 95 3.77 5.42 -7.42
N ALA A 96 3.76 4.10 -7.68
CA ALA A 96 2.97 3.53 -8.77
C ALA A 96 1.45 3.74 -8.55
N ALA A 97 0.98 3.57 -7.31
CA ALA A 97 -0.41 3.83 -6.94
C ALA A 97 -0.77 5.33 -7.10
N ILE A 98 0.09 6.23 -6.62
CA ILE A 98 -0.08 7.68 -6.76
C ILE A 98 -0.22 8.07 -8.23
N GLY A 99 0.74 7.67 -9.07
CA GLY A 99 0.72 8.00 -10.50
C GLY A 99 -0.50 7.43 -11.22
N THR A 100 -0.90 6.21 -10.88
CA THR A 100 -2.09 5.58 -11.46
C THR A 100 -3.36 6.29 -11.04
N ALA A 101 -3.57 6.55 -9.75
CA ALA A 101 -4.76 7.21 -9.25
C ALA A 101 -4.89 8.66 -9.78
N THR A 102 -3.77 9.39 -9.85
CA THR A 102 -3.71 10.74 -10.44
C THR A 102 -4.06 10.70 -11.93
N SER A 103 -3.52 9.73 -12.67
CA SER A 103 -3.82 9.55 -14.10
C SER A 103 -5.29 9.23 -14.36
N LEU A 104 -5.96 8.56 -13.41
CA LEU A 104 -7.40 8.31 -13.46
C LEU A 104 -8.25 9.53 -13.03
N GLY A 105 -7.62 10.63 -12.63
CA GLY A 105 -8.28 11.88 -12.28
C GLY A 105 -8.77 11.99 -10.84
N ALA A 106 -8.26 11.17 -9.93
CA ALA A 106 -8.51 11.30 -8.51
C ALA A 106 -7.77 12.50 -7.91
N ILE A 107 -8.25 13.00 -6.77
CA ILE A 107 -7.50 13.88 -5.88
C ILE A 107 -6.69 12.97 -4.96
N VAL A 108 -5.36 12.98 -5.12
CA VAL A 108 -4.47 12.07 -4.41
C VAL A 108 -3.73 12.83 -3.32
N ARG A 109 -3.78 12.30 -2.10
CA ARG A 109 -2.92 12.66 -0.98
C ARG A 109 -2.00 11.49 -0.66
N ALA A 110 -0.78 11.76 -0.25
CA ALA A 110 0.16 10.73 0.12
C ALA A 110 0.94 11.09 1.38
N PHE A 111 1.28 10.08 2.15
CA PHE A 111 2.12 10.20 3.34
C PHE A 111 3.28 9.22 3.28
N ASP A 112 4.45 9.65 3.70
CA ASP A 112 5.60 8.79 3.96
C ASP A 112 6.39 9.39 5.14
N VAL A 113 7.01 8.53 5.93
CA VAL A 113 7.83 8.94 7.08
C VAL A 113 9.16 9.59 6.65
N ARG A 114 9.51 9.48 5.38
CA ARG A 114 10.71 10.05 4.76
C ARG A 114 10.38 11.36 4.05
N PRO A 115 10.78 12.51 4.57
CA PRO A 115 10.43 13.80 3.97
C PRO A 115 11.05 14.02 2.58
N GLU A 116 12.15 13.35 2.25
CA GLU A 116 12.81 13.45 0.96
C GLU A 116 11.99 12.94 -0.22
N VAL A 117 10.92 12.17 0.01
CA VAL A 117 10.03 11.71 -1.07
C VAL A 117 8.93 12.72 -1.44
N ALA A 118 8.80 13.81 -0.69
CA ALA A 118 7.78 14.83 -0.91
C ALA A 118 7.83 15.38 -2.34
N GLU A 119 9.01 15.76 -2.83
CA GLU A 119 9.20 16.30 -4.19
C GLU A 119 8.75 15.29 -5.26
N GLN A 120 8.99 13.99 -5.03
CA GLN A 120 8.56 12.94 -5.96
C GLN A 120 7.03 12.84 -6.01
N ILE A 121 6.38 12.88 -4.85
CA ILE A 121 4.92 12.83 -4.72
C ILE A 121 4.28 14.03 -5.41
N GLU A 122 4.77 15.22 -5.13
CA GLU A 122 4.26 16.48 -5.71
C GLU A 122 4.48 16.55 -7.23
N SER A 123 5.62 16.06 -7.71
CA SER A 123 5.90 15.97 -9.15
C SER A 123 4.93 15.08 -9.92
N MET A 124 4.27 14.16 -9.22
CA MET A 124 3.24 13.29 -9.78
C MET A 124 1.82 13.87 -9.67
N GLY A 125 1.69 15.08 -9.15
CA GLY A 125 0.42 15.80 -9.01
C GLY A 125 -0.39 15.42 -7.77
N ALA A 126 0.23 14.80 -6.77
CA ALA A 126 -0.39 14.49 -5.50
C ALA A 126 0.04 15.47 -4.41
N GLU A 127 -0.77 15.61 -3.37
CA GLU A 127 -0.48 16.40 -2.18
C GLU A 127 0.30 15.55 -1.18
N PHE A 128 1.48 16.01 -0.75
CA PHE A 128 2.22 15.38 0.33
C PHE A 128 1.69 15.86 1.69
N LEU A 129 1.27 14.93 2.52
CA LEU A 129 0.85 15.20 3.89
C LEU A 129 2.09 15.29 4.78
N MET A 130 2.52 16.50 5.08
CA MET A 130 3.67 16.75 5.92
C MET A 130 3.29 16.63 7.39
N LEU A 131 4.07 15.85 8.15
CA LEU A 131 3.99 15.82 9.59
C LEU A 131 4.99 16.84 10.16
N GLU A 132 4.52 17.83 10.92
CA GLU A 132 5.39 18.77 11.61
C GLU A 132 6.10 18.08 12.79
N PHE A 133 7.17 17.36 12.49
CA PHE A 133 7.97 16.64 13.47
C PHE A 133 9.43 16.51 12.99
N GLU A 134 10.39 16.84 13.83
CA GLU A 134 11.81 16.84 13.50
C GLU A 134 12.47 15.44 13.68
N GLU A 135 11.84 14.38 13.21
CA GLU A 135 12.43 13.04 13.23
C GLU A 135 12.69 12.57 11.79
N ASP A 136 13.95 12.29 11.47
CA ASP A 136 14.35 11.70 10.20
C ASP A 136 14.02 10.21 10.19
N GLY A 137 12.93 9.85 9.50
CA GLY A 137 12.47 8.48 9.31
C GLY A 137 13.28 7.67 8.29
N SER A 138 14.32 8.23 7.68
CA SER A 138 15.12 7.59 6.64
C SER A 138 15.98 6.46 7.19
N GLY A 139 15.84 5.26 6.62
CA GLY A 139 16.59 4.05 6.96
C GLY A 139 17.47 3.55 5.82
N GLU A 140 18.18 2.45 6.04
CA GLU A 140 19.01 1.82 5.01
C GLU A 140 18.15 1.10 3.94
N GLY A 141 18.64 1.12 2.68
CA GLY A 141 18.02 0.40 1.56
C GLY A 141 16.64 0.92 1.14
N GLY A 142 16.28 2.17 1.48
CA GLY A 142 15.00 2.79 1.12
C GLY A 142 13.82 2.38 2.03
N TYR A 143 14.08 1.76 3.17
CA TYR A 143 13.10 1.47 4.20
C TYR A 143 13.12 2.53 5.31
N ALA A 144 12.00 2.67 6.01
CA ALA A 144 11.88 3.58 7.14
C ALA A 144 12.55 3.00 8.40
N LYS A 145 13.05 3.88 9.27
CA LYS A 145 13.45 3.52 10.64
C LYS A 145 12.21 3.28 11.52
N PRO A 146 12.36 2.56 12.64
CA PRO A 146 11.31 2.51 13.66
C PRO A 146 11.03 3.93 14.18
N ALA A 147 9.77 4.35 14.10
CA ALA A 147 9.32 5.65 14.55
C ALA A 147 9.25 5.73 16.10
N SER A 148 9.43 6.92 16.65
CA SER A 148 9.22 7.16 18.08
C SER A 148 7.72 7.09 18.45
N PRO A 149 7.36 6.82 19.71
CA PRO A 149 5.97 6.83 20.15
C PRO A 149 5.27 8.18 19.90
N GLU A 150 5.98 9.29 20.05
CA GLU A 150 5.46 10.64 19.79
C GLU A 150 5.18 10.86 18.29
N PHE A 151 6.06 10.35 17.43
CA PHE A 151 5.84 10.39 15.99
C PHE A 151 4.58 9.60 15.61
N ILE A 152 4.44 8.37 16.13
CA ILE A 152 3.28 7.51 15.87
C ILE A 152 1.98 8.20 16.31
N GLU A 153 1.97 8.85 17.46
CA GLU A 153 0.78 9.57 17.94
C GLU A 153 0.35 10.69 16.97
N LYS A 154 1.31 11.48 16.50
CA LYS A 154 1.05 12.56 15.52
C LYS A 154 0.63 12.01 14.16
N GLU A 155 1.27 10.95 13.69
CA GLU A 155 0.92 10.24 12.46
C GLU A 155 -0.53 9.74 12.52
N MET A 156 -0.89 9.10 13.62
CA MET A 156 -2.26 8.61 13.83
C MET A 156 -3.28 9.73 13.93
N ALA A 157 -2.92 10.88 14.51
CA ALA A 157 -3.77 12.07 14.54
C ALA A 157 -4.00 12.62 13.13
N LEU A 158 -2.93 12.73 12.32
CA LEU A 158 -3.01 13.14 10.91
C LEU A 158 -3.95 12.23 10.12
N PHE A 159 -3.82 10.91 10.25
CA PHE A 159 -4.67 9.96 9.54
C PHE A 159 -6.13 10.04 10.00
N ARG A 160 -6.38 10.27 11.29
CA ARG A 160 -7.72 10.47 11.82
C ARG A 160 -8.43 11.69 11.23
N GLU A 161 -7.68 12.78 10.97
CA GLU A 161 -8.23 13.96 10.27
C GLU A 161 -8.59 13.64 8.81
N GLN A 162 -7.82 12.76 8.15
CA GLN A 162 -8.07 12.41 6.77
C GLN A 162 -9.27 11.45 6.61
N ALA A 163 -9.47 10.53 7.54
CA ALA A 163 -10.40 9.42 7.41
C ALA A 163 -11.84 9.82 6.98
N PRO A 164 -12.48 10.88 7.52
CA PRO A 164 -13.83 11.28 7.11
C PRO A 164 -13.93 11.81 5.68
N GLU A 165 -12.80 12.26 5.11
CA GLU A 165 -12.78 12.88 3.78
C GLU A 165 -12.38 11.91 2.67
N ILE A 166 -11.60 10.90 3.00
CA ILE A 166 -11.02 9.97 2.03
C ILE A 166 -12.05 8.93 1.59
N ASP A 167 -12.04 8.64 0.31
CA ASP A 167 -12.89 7.62 -0.31
C ASP A 167 -12.14 6.30 -0.49
N ILE A 168 -10.83 6.35 -0.77
CA ILE A 168 -9.99 5.17 -1.00
C ILE A 168 -8.68 5.32 -0.23
N VAL A 169 -8.30 4.29 0.51
CA VAL A 169 -7.00 4.19 1.20
C VAL A 169 -6.19 3.06 0.58
N ILE A 170 -4.94 3.33 0.22
CA ILE A 170 -4.00 2.30 -0.24
C ILE A 170 -2.80 2.34 0.70
N THR A 171 -2.55 1.23 1.41
CA THR A 171 -1.44 1.10 2.33
C THR A 171 -0.35 0.21 1.74
N THR A 172 0.90 0.65 1.88
CA THR A 172 2.06 -0.03 1.28
C THR A 172 3.23 -0.18 2.25
N ALA A 173 3.03 0.09 3.54
CA ALA A 173 4.09 0.11 4.52
C ALA A 173 4.51 -1.30 4.94
N LEU A 174 5.70 -1.70 4.51
CA LEU A 174 6.30 -2.99 4.83
C LEU A 174 7.69 -2.79 5.44
N ILE A 175 7.97 -3.55 6.50
CA ILE A 175 9.30 -3.62 7.11
C ILE A 175 9.81 -5.04 6.89
N PRO A 176 10.94 -5.23 6.15
CA PRO A 176 11.46 -6.56 5.88
C PRO A 176 11.70 -7.37 7.16
N GLY A 177 11.20 -8.62 7.18
CA GLY A 177 11.39 -9.54 8.30
C GLY A 177 10.65 -9.19 9.60
N ARG A 178 9.71 -8.25 9.55
CA ARG A 178 8.85 -7.88 10.69
C ARG A 178 7.38 -7.83 10.27
N PRO A 179 6.45 -7.97 11.23
CA PRO A 179 5.04 -7.68 10.97
C PRO A 179 4.84 -6.25 10.45
N ALA A 180 3.87 -6.07 9.59
CA ALA A 180 3.51 -4.75 9.07
C ALA A 180 3.03 -3.82 10.19
N PRO A 181 3.40 -2.53 10.18
CA PRO A 181 2.91 -1.57 11.16
C PRO A 181 1.40 -1.37 11.00
N LYS A 182 0.68 -1.20 12.11
CA LYS A 182 -0.75 -0.88 12.10
C LYS A 182 -0.93 0.63 11.94
N LEU A 183 -1.39 1.04 10.75
CA LEU A 183 -1.55 2.44 10.36
C LEU A 183 -3.01 2.84 10.18
N TRP A 184 -3.90 1.89 9.95
CA TRP A 184 -5.32 2.13 9.73
C TRP A 184 -6.17 1.25 10.64
N PRO A 185 -6.31 1.62 11.94
CA PRO A 185 -7.08 0.85 12.90
C PRO A 185 -8.58 0.85 12.59
N ALA A 186 -9.30 -0.10 13.18
CA ALA A 186 -10.74 -0.29 12.96
C ALA A 186 -11.57 0.98 13.26
N GLU A 187 -11.15 1.79 14.22
CA GLU A 187 -11.78 3.07 14.52
C GLU A 187 -11.67 4.09 13.38
N MET A 188 -10.57 4.08 12.61
CA MET A 188 -10.43 4.93 11.42
C MET A 188 -11.31 4.46 10.27
N VAL A 189 -11.42 3.13 10.09
CA VAL A 189 -12.36 2.58 9.12
C VAL A 189 -13.80 3.02 9.45
N ALA A 190 -14.16 3.06 10.73
CA ALA A 190 -15.47 3.52 11.18
C ALA A 190 -15.73 5.01 10.92
N LEU A 191 -14.69 5.83 10.75
CA LEU A 191 -14.80 7.25 10.39
C LEU A 191 -14.94 7.49 8.89
N MET A 192 -14.62 6.49 8.06
CA MET A 192 -14.72 6.59 6.60
C MET A 192 -16.18 6.62 6.15
N LYS A 193 -16.40 7.17 4.96
CA LYS A 193 -17.73 7.21 4.36
C LYS A 193 -18.20 5.82 3.96
N PRO A 194 -19.53 5.53 4.00
CA PRO A 194 -20.08 4.33 3.39
C PRO A 194 -19.64 4.19 1.93
N GLY A 195 -19.27 2.97 1.52
CA GLY A 195 -18.77 2.68 0.19
C GLY A 195 -17.28 3.05 -0.05
N SER A 196 -16.57 3.47 1.01
CA SER A 196 -15.12 3.65 0.95
C SER A 196 -14.39 2.31 0.84
N VAL A 197 -13.19 2.33 0.26
CA VAL A 197 -12.39 1.13 0.00
C VAL A 197 -11.01 1.26 0.65
N VAL A 198 -10.53 0.20 1.28
CA VAL A 198 -9.16 0.07 1.76
C VAL A 198 -8.48 -1.07 1.01
N VAL A 199 -7.34 -0.80 0.35
CA VAL A 199 -6.49 -1.81 -0.26
C VAL A 199 -5.17 -1.86 0.50
N ASP A 200 -4.91 -3.00 1.10
CA ASP A 200 -3.75 -3.21 1.96
C ASP A 200 -2.73 -4.14 1.30
N LEU A 201 -1.64 -3.57 0.78
CA LEU A 201 -0.56 -4.32 0.13
C LEU A 201 0.37 -5.02 1.13
N ALA A 202 0.16 -4.80 2.43
CA ALA A 202 0.92 -5.46 3.49
C ALA A 202 0.18 -6.69 4.08
N ALA A 203 -0.93 -7.12 3.49
CA ALA A 203 -1.81 -8.16 4.02
C ALA A 203 -1.09 -9.46 4.40
N GLU A 204 -0.14 -9.94 3.59
CA GLU A 204 0.65 -11.15 3.84
C GLU A 204 1.52 -11.05 5.10
N GLN A 205 1.87 -9.83 5.56
CA GLN A 205 2.67 -9.60 6.76
C GLN A 205 1.84 -9.07 7.93
N GLY A 206 0.56 -9.40 7.96
CA GLY A 206 -0.38 -9.02 9.01
C GLY A 206 -1.20 -7.76 8.73
N GLY A 207 -0.90 -7.07 7.64
CA GLY A 207 -1.63 -5.88 7.17
C GLY A 207 -1.38 -4.59 7.95
N ASN A 208 -1.51 -3.47 7.24
CA ASN A 208 -1.48 -2.13 7.84
C ASN A 208 -2.86 -1.72 8.39
N CYS A 209 -3.94 -2.31 7.90
CA CYS A 209 -5.29 -2.09 8.41
C CYS A 209 -5.68 -3.24 9.35
N ASP A 210 -6.36 -2.90 10.46
CA ASP A 210 -6.78 -3.91 11.44
C ASP A 210 -7.82 -4.91 10.90
N LEU A 211 -8.62 -4.48 9.94
CA LEU A 211 -9.69 -5.29 9.36
C LEU A 211 -9.22 -6.10 8.14
N THR A 212 -7.95 -6.01 7.79
CA THR A 212 -7.36 -6.79 6.69
C THR A 212 -7.33 -8.27 7.01
N VAL A 213 -7.84 -9.07 6.09
CA VAL A 213 -7.67 -10.53 6.08
C VAL A 213 -6.99 -10.91 4.78
N ALA A 214 -5.83 -11.58 4.87
CA ALA A 214 -5.08 -11.99 3.69
C ALA A 214 -5.94 -12.84 2.75
N ASP A 215 -5.79 -12.62 1.45
CA ASP A 215 -6.50 -13.32 0.36
C ASP A 215 -8.04 -13.19 0.37
N GLN A 216 -8.58 -12.20 1.09
CA GLN A 216 -10.03 -12.00 1.19
C GLN A 216 -10.44 -10.54 0.93
N ILE A 217 -11.58 -10.38 0.29
CA ILE A 217 -12.32 -9.13 0.27
C ILE A 217 -13.26 -9.16 1.48
N VAL A 218 -13.06 -8.22 2.40
CA VAL A 218 -13.85 -8.11 3.63
C VAL A 218 -14.76 -6.90 3.51
N THR A 219 -16.06 -7.12 3.62
CA THR A 219 -17.04 -6.03 3.75
C THR A 219 -17.35 -5.85 5.24
N CYS A 220 -17.03 -4.69 5.76
CA CYS A 220 -17.20 -4.36 7.17
C CYS A 220 -18.13 -3.14 7.34
N LEU A 221 -18.65 -2.97 8.55
CA LEU A 221 -19.53 -1.85 8.90
C LEU A 221 -20.75 -1.72 7.97
N LEU A 222 -21.34 -2.86 7.60
CA LEU A 222 -22.62 -2.87 6.89
C LEU A 222 -23.66 -2.16 7.75
N TYR A 223 -23.97 -0.92 7.38
CA TYR A 223 -25.17 -0.29 7.83
C TYR A 223 -26.31 -0.91 7.03
N THR A 224 -27.10 -1.77 7.65
CA THR A 224 -28.37 -2.20 7.08
C THR A 224 -29.32 -1.02 7.18
N SER A 225 -29.28 -0.13 6.19
CA SER A 225 -30.37 0.80 5.95
C SER A 225 -31.58 0.00 5.50
N ASP A 226 -32.75 0.55 5.80
CA ASP A 226 -34.05 0.01 5.49
C ASP A 226 -34.14 -0.57 4.07
N ALA A 227 -34.94 -1.60 3.87
CA ALA A 227 -35.10 -2.36 2.61
C ALA A 227 -35.37 -1.53 1.34
N ALA A 228 -35.55 -0.22 1.47
CA ALA A 228 -35.66 0.72 0.36
C ALA A 228 -34.30 1.07 -0.29
N ASP A 229 -33.18 0.83 0.38
CA ASP A 229 -31.84 1.15 -0.13
C ASP A 229 -31.15 -0.04 -0.82
N GLU A 230 -31.78 -1.21 -0.84
CA GLU A 230 -31.27 -2.42 -1.52
C GLU A 230 -31.36 -2.37 -3.05
N PHE A 231 -31.83 -1.29 -3.66
CA PHE A 231 -31.99 -1.15 -5.10
C PHE A 231 -30.99 -0.19 -5.76
N SER A 232 -29.77 -0.11 -5.27
CA SER A 232 -28.72 0.49 -6.06
C SER A 232 -27.88 -0.62 -6.66
N TRP A 233 -28.19 -0.94 -7.91
CA TRP A 233 -27.48 -1.95 -8.58
C TRP A 233 -27.36 -1.77 -10.07
N VAL A 234 -26.40 -2.51 -10.51
CA VAL A 234 -25.93 -2.79 -11.85
C VAL A 234 -25.32 -1.61 -12.54
#